data_8792324fabee792ba7d82d890686c201
#
_entry.id   8792324fabee792ba7d82d890686c201
#
_cell.length_a   1.000
_cell.length_b   1.000
_cell.length_c   1.000
_cell.angle_alpha   90.00
_cell.angle_beta   90.00
_cell.angle_gamma   90.00
#
_symmetry.space_group_name_H-M   'P 1'
#
loop_
_entity.id
_entity.type
_entity.pdbx_description
1 polymer ?
#
loop_
_entity_poly.entity_id
_entity_poly.type
_entity_poly.pdbx_seq_one_letter_code
_entity_poly.pdbx_strand_id
1 'polypeptide(L)'
;MLISFLLFLLFTSIQVKAGDTPKAQDIPVYKKVSHLGTRTAEPSVTASLEQNQLAVGVSHYTCIVKVYVYGDDGSLMVSSSVAIEGNGLCTLDLSAFENGSYNVTVELGNVIYWGMFDI
;
A
#
# COMPACT_ATOMS: atom_id res chain seq x y z
N MET A 1 -47.84 7.63 3.35
CA MET A 1 -47.12 8.26 2.65
C MET A 1 -46.03 9.01 3.29
N LEU A 2 -46.25 9.76 4.09
CA LEU A 2 -45.33 10.52 4.72
C LEU A 2 -44.37 9.64 5.37
N ILE A 3 -44.76 8.65 5.90
CA ILE A 3 -43.97 7.71 6.54
C ILE A 3 -42.85 7.23 5.70
N SER A 4 -43.22 6.82 4.56
CA SER A 4 -42.21 6.21 3.78
C SER A 4 -41.21 7.27 3.56
N PHE A 5 -41.50 8.44 3.60
CA PHE A 5 -40.65 9.45 3.35
C PHE A 5 -39.67 9.51 4.40
N LEU A 6 -40.09 9.36 5.54
CA LEU A 6 -39.27 9.44 6.61
C LEU A 6 -38.28 8.38 6.54
N LEU A 7 -38.70 7.25 6.28
CA LEU A 7 -37.86 6.16 6.25
C LEU A 7 -36.75 6.46 5.37
N PHE A 8 -36.95 7.05 4.35
CA PHE A 8 -36.02 7.33 3.47
C PHE A 8 -34.95 8.16 4.05
N LEU A 9 -35.31 9.04 4.79
CA LEU A 9 -34.39 9.86 5.37
C LEU A 9 -33.51 9.09 6.24
N LEU A 10 -34.02 8.17 6.88
CA LEU A 10 -33.28 7.43 7.79
C LEU A 10 -32.18 6.81 7.07
N PHE A 11 -32.40 6.37 5.97
CA PHE A 11 -31.47 5.75 5.24
C PHE A 11 -30.32 6.60 5.00
N THR A 12 -30.53 7.71 4.58
CA THR A 12 -29.46 8.54 4.25
C THR A 12 -28.65 8.73 5.47
N SER A 13 -29.25 8.79 6.52
CA SER A 13 -28.47 9.06 7.68
C SER A 13 -27.50 8.00 7.87
N ILE A 14 -27.77 6.89 7.48
CA ILE A 14 -26.88 5.85 7.66
C ILE A 14 -25.65 6.09 7.02
N GLN A 15 -25.66 6.55 5.95
CA GLN A 15 -24.50 6.71 5.29
C GLN A 15 -23.62 7.50 5.98
N VAL A 16 -24.01 8.19 6.72
CA VAL A 16 -23.21 8.96 7.42
C VAL A 16 -22.16 8.26 7.98
N LYS A 17 -22.42 7.24 8.51
CA LYS A 17 -21.48 6.60 9.09
C LYS A 17 -20.45 6.48 8.27
N ALA A 18 -20.61 6.83 7.34
CA ALA A 18 -19.68 6.73 6.42
C ALA A 18 -18.58 7.43 7.04
N GLY A 19 -18.85 8.11 7.93
CA GLY A 19 -17.83 8.83 8.48
C GLY A 19 -16.75 7.93 8.78
N ASP A 20 -16.99 6.72 8.81
CA ASP A 20 -16.04 5.87 9.12
C ASP A 20 -15.27 5.57 7.98
N THR A 21 -14.80 6.40 7.25
CA THR A 21 -14.09 6.08 6.11
C THR A 21 -13.03 5.23 6.60
N PRO A 22 -12.68 4.31 5.89
CA PRO A 22 -11.68 3.38 6.26
C PRO A 22 -10.41 4.11 6.33
N LYS A 23 -9.64 3.95 7.32
CA LYS A 23 -8.48 4.57 7.40
C LYS A 23 -7.44 3.84 6.70
N ALA A 24 -6.46 4.47 6.21
CA ALA A 24 -5.35 3.81 5.57
C ALA A 24 -4.67 2.95 6.61
N GLN A 25 -4.25 1.80 6.21
CA GLN A 25 -3.56 0.91 7.09
C GLN A 25 -2.09 1.09 6.80
N ASP A 26 -1.32 1.56 7.75
CA ASP A 26 0.10 1.71 7.55
C ASP A 26 0.76 0.36 7.63
N ILE A 27 1.62 0.07 6.71
CA ILE A 27 2.31 -1.20 6.68
C ILE A 27 3.72 -0.97 7.15
N PRO A 28 4.15 -1.59 8.21
CA PRO A 28 5.51 -1.41 8.68
C PRO A 28 6.47 -1.98 7.65
N VAL A 29 7.46 -1.24 7.27
CA VAL A 29 8.40 -1.67 6.26
C VAL A 29 9.78 -1.82 6.87
N TYR A 30 10.41 -2.95 6.61
CA TYR A 30 11.71 -3.26 7.15
C TYR A 30 12.75 -3.33 6.05
N LYS A 31 13.94 -2.89 6.29
CA LYS A 31 14.98 -2.90 5.30
C LYS A 31 15.84 -4.11 5.49
N LYS A 32 16.10 -4.82 4.43
CA LYS A 32 16.94 -5.95 4.53
C LYS A 32 18.29 -5.41 4.31
N VAL A 33 19.11 -5.40 5.25
CA VAL A 33 20.40 -4.90 5.16
C VAL A 33 21.28 -5.60 4.26
N SER A 34 21.87 -4.97 3.37
CA SER A 34 22.74 -5.65 2.55
C SER A 34 23.99 -4.95 2.73
N HIS A 35 24.26 -4.43 3.58
CA HIS A 35 25.46 -3.85 3.88
C HIS A 35 26.02 -2.85 2.99
N LEU A 36 26.74 -2.22 3.17
CA LEU A 36 27.23 -1.27 2.46
C LEU A 36 27.30 -0.01 2.87
N GLY A 37 27.58 0.38 3.36
CA GLY A 37 27.69 1.50 3.83
C GLY A 37 27.80 2.75 3.15
N THR A 38 27.05 3.22 2.70
CA THR A 38 27.17 4.37 2.02
C THR A 38 26.73 5.38 2.84
N ARG A 39 27.08 6.42 2.78
CA ARG A 39 26.64 7.35 3.55
C ARG A 39 25.82 8.37 3.02
N THR A 40 25.47 8.57 1.99
CA THR A 40 24.67 9.62 1.53
C THR A 40 23.34 9.43 2.09
N ALA A 41 22.43 10.25 1.81
CA ALA A 41 21.09 10.17 2.33
C ALA A 41 20.50 8.87 1.94
N GLU A 42 19.97 8.18 2.85
CA GLU A 42 19.38 6.94 2.58
C GLU A 42 18.02 7.08 2.06
N PRO A 43 17.60 6.28 1.14
CA PRO A 43 16.25 6.32 0.66
C PRO A 43 15.32 5.91 1.77
N SER A 44 14.10 6.36 1.73
CA SER A 44 13.10 5.90 2.67
C SER A 44 11.94 5.35 1.90
N VAL A 45 11.34 4.30 2.43
CA VAL A 45 10.24 3.61 1.79
C VAL A 45 9.10 3.52 2.78
N THR A 46 7.88 3.87 2.34
CA THR A 46 6.72 3.72 3.18
C THR A 46 5.69 2.95 2.39
N ALA A 47 4.79 2.30 3.06
CA ALA A 47 3.74 1.55 2.40
C ALA A 47 2.45 1.69 3.17
N SER A 48 1.33 1.77 2.48
CA SER A 48 0.05 1.83 3.14
C SER A 48 -1.00 1.19 2.26
N LEU A 49 -2.08 0.75 2.86
CA LEU A 49 -3.16 0.13 2.13
C LEU A 49 -4.43 0.89 2.47
N GLU A 50 -5.13 1.38 1.44
CA GLU A 50 -6.36 2.08 1.67
C GLU A 50 -7.35 1.68 0.61
N GLN A 51 -8.46 1.14 1.01
CA GLN A 51 -9.48 0.71 0.09
C GLN A 51 -8.92 -0.24 -0.96
N ASN A 52 -8.16 -1.17 -0.51
CA ASN A 52 -7.56 -2.18 -1.38
C ASN A 52 -6.62 -1.59 -2.42
N GLN A 53 -6.07 -0.43 -2.14
CA GLN A 53 -5.08 0.11 -3.02
C GLN A 53 -3.79 0.23 -2.23
N LEU A 54 -2.75 -0.40 -2.70
CA LEU A 54 -1.47 -0.38 -2.01
C LEU A 54 -0.68 0.80 -2.54
N ALA A 55 -0.18 1.62 -1.67
CA ALA A 55 0.62 2.77 -2.06
C ALA A 55 2.00 2.64 -1.45
N VAL A 56 3.02 2.70 -2.29
CA VAL A 56 4.39 2.60 -1.83
C VAL A 56 5.07 3.92 -2.15
N GLY A 57 5.54 4.59 -1.15
CA GLY A 57 6.19 5.88 -1.33
C GLY A 57 7.69 5.72 -1.18
N VAL A 58 8.44 6.36 -2.03
CA VAL A 58 9.90 6.26 -2.00
C VAL A 58 10.46 7.67 -2.04
N SER A 59 11.42 7.96 -1.19
CA SER A 59 12.04 9.27 -1.14
C SER A 59 13.53 9.13 -1.22
N HIS A 60 14.18 10.13 -1.72
CA HIS A 60 15.63 10.18 -1.82
C HIS A 60 16.21 9.05 -2.68
N TYR A 61 15.56 8.79 -3.79
CA TYR A 61 16.02 7.73 -4.66
C TYR A 61 15.73 8.11 -6.10
N THR A 62 16.64 7.89 -7.00
CA THR A 62 16.44 8.18 -8.40
C THR A 62 16.84 6.95 -9.16
N CYS A 63 15.90 6.26 -9.71
CA CYS A 63 16.11 5.12 -10.58
C CYS A 63 14.82 4.32 -10.61
N ILE A 64 14.90 3.09 -11.03
CA ILE A 64 13.71 2.25 -11.13
C ILE A 64 13.43 1.60 -9.81
N VAL A 65 12.17 1.64 -9.40
CA VAL A 65 11.73 0.98 -8.18
C VAL A 65 10.86 -0.17 -8.60
N LYS A 66 11.09 -1.35 -8.10
CA LYS A 66 10.27 -2.50 -8.40
C LYS A 66 9.51 -2.91 -7.17
N VAL A 67 8.22 -3.16 -7.31
CA VAL A 67 7.39 -3.54 -6.21
C VAL A 67 6.74 -4.87 -6.52
N TYR A 68 6.79 -5.80 -5.58
CA TYR A 68 6.22 -7.11 -5.78
C TYR A 68 5.28 -7.42 -4.62
N VAL A 69 4.16 -8.06 -4.90
CA VAL A 69 3.26 -8.49 -3.83
C VAL A 69 3.15 -10.00 -3.91
N TYR A 70 3.42 -10.68 -2.81
CA TYR A 70 3.39 -12.12 -2.74
C TYR A 70 2.27 -12.57 -1.81
N GLY A 71 1.68 -13.70 -2.10
CA GLY A 71 0.67 -14.28 -1.22
C GLY A 71 1.34 -14.95 -0.08
N ASP A 72 0.56 -15.44 0.88
CA ASP A 72 1.15 -16.02 2.02
C ASP A 72 1.77 -17.37 1.69
N ASP A 73 1.50 -17.94 0.57
CA ASP A 73 2.14 -19.18 0.18
C ASP A 73 3.41 -18.87 -0.60
N GLY A 74 3.79 -17.63 -0.72
CA GLY A 74 5.00 -17.29 -1.43
C GLY A 74 4.84 -17.04 -2.91
N SER A 75 3.65 -17.15 -3.46
CA SER A 75 3.49 -16.98 -4.89
C SER A 75 3.40 -15.50 -5.24
N LEU A 76 3.97 -15.13 -6.36
CA LEU A 76 3.95 -13.74 -6.78
C LEU A 76 2.57 -13.41 -7.34
N MET A 77 1.92 -12.41 -6.78
CA MET A 77 0.59 -12.05 -7.20
C MET A 77 0.57 -10.90 -8.18
N VAL A 78 1.40 -9.91 -7.96
CA VAL A 78 1.43 -8.77 -8.87
C VAL A 78 2.75 -8.04 -8.69
N SER A 79 3.22 -7.40 -9.71
CA SER A 79 4.45 -6.63 -9.61
C SER A 79 4.33 -5.39 -10.48
N SER A 80 5.13 -4.42 -10.20
CA SER A 80 5.10 -3.18 -10.95
C SER A 80 6.47 -2.53 -10.86
N SER A 81 6.83 -1.73 -11.83
CA SER A 81 8.06 -0.99 -11.74
C SER A 81 7.80 0.42 -12.19
N VAL A 82 8.47 1.36 -11.59
CA VAL A 82 8.24 2.75 -11.92
C VAL A 82 9.56 3.49 -11.75
N ALA A 83 9.80 4.45 -12.62
CA ALA A 83 11.01 5.24 -12.54
C ALA A 83 10.74 6.43 -11.64
N ILE A 84 11.61 6.68 -10.70
CA ILE A 84 11.42 7.74 -9.75
C ILE A 84 12.59 8.69 -9.78
N GLU A 85 12.35 9.94 -9.61
CA GLU A 85 13.39 10.92 -9.55
C GLU A 85 13.25 11.64 -8.24
N GLY A 86 13.99 11.30 -7.26
CA GLY A 86 13.95 11.91 -5.95
C GLY A 86 12.86 11.34 -5.08
N ASN A 87 11.63 11.62 -5.42
CA ASN A 87 10.50 11.13 -4.64
C ASN A 87 9.47 10.61 -5.60
N GLY A 88 8.73 9.64 -5.20
CA GLY A 88 7.69 9.11 -6.06
C GLY A 88 6.76 8.18 -5.34
N LEU A 89 5.72 7.79 -6.03
CA LEU A 89 4.70 6.94 -5.45
C LEU A 89 4.33 5.87 -6.44
N CYS A 90 4.23 4.64 -5.99
CA CYS A 90 3.82 3.56 -6.83
C CYS A 90 2.56 2.98 -6.22
N THR A 91 1.48 2.87 -6.98
CA THR A 91 0.24 2.34 -6.42
C THR A 91 -0.16 1.09 -7.18
N LEU A 92 -0.73 0.15 -6.46
CA LEU A 92 -1.19 -1.08 -7.05
C LEU A 92 -2.61 -1.32 -6.59
N ASP A 93 -3.46 -1.72 -7.51
CA ASP A 93 -4.87 -1.98 -7.20
C ASP A 93 -5.00 -3.43 -6.81
N LEU A 94 -5.34 -3.68 -5.58
CA LEU A 94 -5.49 -5.03 -5.10
C LEU A 94 -6.95 -5.40 -4.87
N SER A 95 -7.86 -4.73 -5.54
CA SER A 95 -9.27 -4.98 -5.28
C SER A 95 -9.71 -6.38 -5.68
N ALA A 96 -9.00 -7.04 -6.54
CA ALA A 96 -9.37 -8.39 -6.91
C ALA A 96 -8.76 -9.44 -6.00
N PHE A 97 -7.99 -9.03 -5.01
CA PHE A 97 -7.33 -10.01 -4.17
C PHE A 97 -8.29 -10.50 -3.09
N GLU A 98 -8.15 -11.74 -2.72
CA GLU A 98 -8.99 -12.29 -1.69
C GLU A 98 -8.48 -11.89 -0.34
N ASN A 99 -9.30 -11.95 0.65
CA ASN A 99 -8.87 -11.62 2.01
C ASN A 99 -7.77 -12.57 2.42
N GLY A 100 -6.80 -12.08 3.08
CA GLY A 100 -5.71 -12.93 3.52
C GLY A 100 -4.48 -12.11 3.83
N SER A 101 -3.38 -12.76 4.02
CA SER A 101 -2.13 -12.12 4.37
C SER A 101 -1.23 -12.05 3.16
N TYR A 102 -0.56 -10.95 2.99
CA TYR A 102 0.30 -10.74 1.86
C TYR A 102 1.60 -10.06 2.26
N ASN A 103 2.53 -10.06 1.37
CA ASN A 103 3.83 -9.48 1.64
C ASN A 103 4.17 -8.54 0.50
N VAL A 104 4.65 -7.37 0.79
CA VAL A 104 5.08 -6.44 -0.24
C VAL A 104 6.59 -6.34 -0.16
N THR A 105 7.25 -6.39 -1.30
CA THR A 105 8.70 -6.27 -1.37
C THR A 105 9.01 -5.14 -2.33
N VAL A 106 9.88 -4.25 -1.93
CA VAL A 106 10.25 -3.10 -2.73
C VAL A 106 11.74 -3.16 -2.97
N GLU A 107 12.15 -3.17 -4.23
CA GLU A 107 13.55 -3.22 -4.56
C GLU A 107 14.07 -1.89 -5.05
N LEU A 108 15.08 -1.37 -4.41
CA LEU A 108 15.69 -0.15 -4.82
C LEU A 108 17.16 -0.51 -5.10
N GLY A 109 17.42 -0.88 -6.33
CA GLY A 109 18.76 -1.31 -6.66
C GLY A 109 19.13 -2.56 -5.91
N ASN A 110 20.14 -2.50 -5.09
CA ASN A 110 20.53 -3.67 -4.34
C ASN A 110 19.88 -3.75 -3.00
N VAL A 111 19.05 -2.82 -2.65
CA VAL A 111 18.47 -2.83 -1.32
C VAL A 111 17.04 -3.24 -1.38
N ILE A 112 16.61 -4.08 -0.48
CA ILE A 112 15.26 -4.60 -0.47
C ILE A 112 14.56 -4.20 0.80
N TYR A 113 13.32 -3.73 0.66
CA TYR A 113 12.49 -3.40 1.80
C TYR A 113 11.28 -4.33 1.72
N TRP A 114 10.71 -4.69 2.85
CA TRP A 114 9.58 -5.59 2.83
C TRP A 114 8.63 -5.31 3.98
N GLY A 115 7.41 -5.73 3.84
CA GLY A 115 6.43 -5.57 4.89
C GLY A 115 5.29 -6.55 4.69
N MET A 116 4.53 -6.78 5.71
CA MET A 116 3.41 -7.71 5.63
C MET A 116 2.13 -6.97 5.89
N PHE A 117 1.07 -7.35 5.22
CA PHE A 117 -0.21 -6.71 5.42
C PHE A 117 -1.34 -7.68 5.17
N ASP A 118 -2.52 -7.35 5.63
CA ASP A 118 -3.69 -8.19 5.45
C ASP A 118 -4.75 -7.45 4.67
N ILE A 119 -5.51 -8.18 3.91
CA ILE A 119 -6.64 -7.61 3.22
C ILE A 119 -7.90 -8.20 3.79
#